data_8be64cd19d754ee4f776fa48f5ee56d3
#
_entry.id   8be64cd19d754ee4f776fa48f5ee56d3
#
_cell.length_a   1.000
_cell.length_b   1.000
_cell.length_c   1.000
_cell.angle_alpha   90.00
_cell.angle_beta   90.00
_cell.angle_gamma   90.00
#
_symmetry.space_group_name_H-M   'P 1'
#
loop_
_entity.id
_entity.type
_entity.pdbx_description
1 polymer ?
#
loop_
_entity_poly.entity_id
_entity_poly.type
_entity_poly.pdbx_seq_one_letter_code
_entity_poly.pdbx_strand_id
1 'polypeptide(L)'
;MRRCGKCKGLMVKSIRPEHTEDLGGVVVTVLNAVQVYHCSTCDTDMVAIPDMDGLAYATAISRALDPIRLRGREVKFFRRVLDMTQTEFATAMNLAAAETVSRWENDTRGVGGACEKLTRHNVCALLSKMARGRPYDPAVIAKMELVEVAEDYVPPPLKMVRVRVTDAAADGDSWGEMAAAAA
;
A
#
# COMPACT_ATOMS: atom_id res chain seq x y z
N MET A 1 15.05 20.20 16.23
CA MET A 1 15.98 20.37 15.08
C MET A 1 16.71 19.07 14.85
N ARG A 2 16.85 18.63 13.61
CA ARG A 2 17.52 17.37 13.26
C ARG A 2 18.97 17.65 12.84
N ARG A 3 19.91 16.77 13.24
CA ARG A 3 21.32 16.87 12.86
C ARG A 3 21.65 15.87 11.77
N CYS A 4 22.51 16.29 10.83
CA CYS A 4 23.00 15.44 9.76
C CYS A 4 23.79 14.24 10.33
N GLY A 5 23.48 13.04 9.87
CA GLY A 5 24.19 11.83 10.28
C GLY A 5 25.67 11.84 9.84
N LYS A 6 25.98 12.53 8.72
CA LYS A 6 27.30 12.57 8.11
C LYS A 6 28.23 13.61 8.75
N CYS A 7 27.80 14.88 8.86
CA CYS A 7 28.67 15.98 9.31
C CYS A 7 28.22 16.65 10.61
N LYS A 8 27.11 16.18 11.22
CA LYS A 8 26.48 16.74 12.43
C LYS A 8 25.95 18.18 12.29
N GLY A 9 26.02 18.77 11.08
CA GLY A 9 25.42 20.07 10.77
C GLY A 9 23.90 20.07 10.95
N LEU A 10 23.31 21.25 11.08
CA LEU A 10 21.84 21.39 11.18
C LEU A 10 21.19 21.12 9.82
N MET A 11 20.04 20.44 9.86
CA MET A 11 19.26 20.15 8.67
C MET A 11 18.00 21.03 8.64
N VAL A 12 17.71 21.56 7.46
CA VAL A 12 16.48 22.33 7.17
C VAL A 12 15.42 21.37 6.66
N LYS A 13 14.22 21.45 7.21
CA LYS A 13 13.06 20.64 6.81
C LYS A 13 12.25 21.35 5.73
N SER A 14 11.89 20.63 4.70
CA SER A 14 10.88 21.03 3.70
C SER A 14 9.90 19.89 3.46
N ILE A 15 8.79 20.19 2.79
CA ILE A 15 7.81 19.17 2.34
C ILE A 15 7.95 19.07 0.83
N ARG A 16 8.11 17.85 0.33
CA ARG A 16 8.12 17.57 -1.10
C ARG A 16 6.67 17.46 -1.59
N PRO A 17 6.28 18.20 -2.64
CA PRO A 17 4.91 18.17 -3.15
C PRO A 17 4.48 16.79 -3.65
N GLU A 18 5.40 16.07 -4.28
CA GLU A 18 5.14 14.77 -4.88
C GLU A 18 6.36 13.86 -4.75
N HIS A 19 6.14 12.59 -4.39
CA HIS A 19 7.20 11.59 -4.27
C HIS A 19 6.65 10.22 -4.64
N THR A 20 7.33 9.55 -5.57
CA THR A 20 6.97 8.19 -5.98
C THR A 20 7.80 7.18 -5.20
N GLU A 21 7.14 6.15 -4.68
CA GLU A 21 7.73 5.06 -3.89
C GLU A 21 7.18 3.71 -4.37
N ASP A 22 8.04 2.71 -4.48
CA ASP A 22 7.62 1.31 -4.68
C ASP A 22 7.62 0.58 -3.33
N LEU A 23 6.43 0.20 -2.89
CA LEU A 23 6.23 -0.51 -1.62
C LEU A 23 6.49 -2.03 -1.73
N GLY A 24 7.23 -2.45 -2.75
CA GLY A 24 7.59 -3.85 -2.97
C GLY A 24 6.54 -4.62 -3.79
N GLY A 25 5.94 -3.96 -4.75
CA GLY A 25 4.99 -4.54 -5.70
C GLY A 25 3.84 -3.62 -6.11
N VAL A 26 3.60 -2.56 -5.34
CA VAL A 26 2.62 -1.51 -5.67
C VAL A 26 3.31 -0.15 -5.59
N VAL A 27 3.27 0.58 -6.70
CA VAL A 27 3.84 1.92 -6.78
C VAL A 27 2.81 2.95 -6.32
N VAL A 28 3.26 3.87 -5.46
CA VAL A 28 2.43 4.97 -4.96
C VAL A 28 3.06 6.32 -5.26
N THR A 29 2.23 7.33 -5.45
CA THR A 29 2.63 8.72 -5.45
C THR A 29 2.11 9.39 -4.18
N VAL A 30 3.01 9.74 -3.29
CA VAL A 30 2.70 10.42 -2.02
C VAL A 30 2.65 11.92 -2.26
N LEU A 31 1.52 12.56 -1.93
CA LEU A 31 1.31 13.98 -2.16
C LEU A 31 1.41 14.80 -0.86
N ASN A 32 2.21 15.88 -0.90
CA ASN A 32 2.34 16.90 0.14
C ASN A 32 2.61 16.37 1.57
N ALA A 33 3.23 15.19 1.71
CA ALA A 33 3.47 14.58 3.01
C ALA A 33 4.93 14.17 3.26
N VAL A 34 5.74 14.05 2.21
CA VAL A 34 7.11 13.59 2.33
C VAL A 34 8.00 14.70 2.86
N GLN A 35 8.68 14.43 3.97
CA GLN A 35 9.59 15.34 4.63
C GLN A 35 10.99 15.16 4.05
N VAL A 36 11.56 16.22 3.53
CA VAL A 36 12.96 16.27 3.09
C VAL A 36 13.75 17.11 4.08
N TYR A 37 14.84 16.57 4.55
CA TYR A 37 15.78 17.26 5.42
C TYR A 37 17.08 17.47 4.64
N HIS A 38 17.41 18.73 4.37
CA HIS A 38 18.61 19.15 3.63
C HIS A 38 19.68 19.66 4.59
N CYS A 39 20.92 19.19 4.42
CA CYS A 39 22.08 19.67 5.18
C CYS A 39 22.89 20.65 4.33
N SER A 40 22.85 21.93 4.65
CA SER A 40 23.62 22.98 3.95
C SER A 40 25.15 22.87 4.10
N THR A 41 25.64 22.09 5.08
CA THR A 41 27.07 21.92 5.31
C THR A 41 27.72 20.88 4.39
N CYS A 42 27.03 19.81 4.05
CA CYS A 42 27.57 18.70 3.25
C CYS A 42 26.65 18.24 2.12
N ASP A 43 25.63 19.04 1.81
CA ASP A 43 24.68 18.83 0.70
C ASP A 43 23.99 17.44 0.73
N THR A 44 23.79 16.89 1.92
CA THR A 44 23.14 15.58 2.08
C THR A 44 21.65 15.76 2.34
N ASP A 45 20.83 15.10 1.53
CA ASP A 45 19.40 15.00 1.74
C ASP A 45 19.02 13.73 2.49
N MET A 46 18.00 13.82 3.31
CA MET A 46 17.33 12.69 3.92
C MET A 46 15.84 12.80 3.71
N VAL A 47 15.25 11.77 3.13
CA VAL A 47 13.81 11.67 2.88
C VAL A 47 13.16 10.87 4.00
N ALA A 48 12.03 11.34 4.50
CA ALA A 48 11.23 10.64 5.49
C ALA A 48 9.75 10.68 5.10
N ILE A 49 9.17 9.51 4.88
CA ILE A 49 7.74 9.33 4.69
C ILE A 49 7.15 9.06 6.08
N PRO A 50 6.20 9.86 6.58
CA PRO A 50 5.60 9.63 7.88
C PRO A 50 4.71 8.39 7.83
N ASP A 51 4.74 7.58 8.90
CA ASP A 51 3.85 6.43 9.08
C ASP A 51 3.85 5.49 7.83
N MET A 52 5.01 4.90 7.56
CA MET A 52 5.20 3.99 6.40
C MET A 52 4.29 2.76 6.47
N ASP A 53 4.05 2.22 7.67
CA ASP A 53 3.16 1.07 7.84
C ASP A 53 1.72 1.45 7.51
N GLY A 54 1.24 2.60 7.99
CA GLY A 54 -0.07 3.12 7.64
C GLY A 54 -0.21 3.40 6.15
N LEU A 55 0.86 3.88 5.48
CA LEU A 55 0.88 4.03 4.02
C LEU A 55 0.73 2.67 3.32
N ALA A 56 1.47 1.67 3.76
CA ALA A 56 1.38 0.32 3.19
C ALA A 56 -0.01 -0.30 3.40
N TYR A 57 -0.62 -0.12 4.58
CA TYR A 57 -1.97 -0.61 4.88
C TYR A 57 -3.04 0.04 3.99
N ALA A 58 -3.02 1.37 3.89
CA ALA A 58 -3.96 2.09 3.05
C ALA A 58 -3.79 1.74 1.56
N THR A 59 -2.53 1.61 1.09
CA THR A 59 -2.21 1.18 -0.27
C THR A 59 -2.73 -0.23 -0.55
N ALA A 60 -2.58 -1.16 0.39
CA ALA A 60 -3.07 -2.53 0.23
C ALA A 60 -4.59 -2.58 0.10
N ILE A 61 -5.33 -1.80 0.90
CA ILE A 61 -6.79 -1.69 0.77
C ILE A 61 -7.15 -1.04 -0.57
N SER A 62 -6.51 0.06 -0.97
CA SER A 62 -6.77 0.71 -2.25
C SER A 62 -6.56 -0.24 -3.42
N ARG A 63 -5.45 -0.99 -3.42
CA ARG A 63 -5.17 -1.99 -4.48
C ARG A 63 -6.13 -3.18 -4.43
N ALA A 64 -6.58 -3.59 -3.24
CA ALA A 64 -7.57 -4.65 -3.11
C ALA A 64 -8.96 -4.23 -3.63
N LEU A 65 -9.28 -2.95 -3.61
CA LEU A 65 -10.53 -2.39 -4.15
C LEU A 65 -10.47 -2.03 -5.64
N ASP A 66 -9.29 -2.03 -6.25
CA ASP A 66 -9.12 -1.85 -7.69
C ASP A 66 -9.48 -3.16 -8.43
N PRO A 67 -10.39 -3.14 -9.44
CA PRO A 67 -10.86 -4.35 -10.11
C PRO A 67 -9.82 -5.04 -11.01
N ILE A 68 -8.71 -4.40 -11.34
CA ILE A 68 -7.65 -5.02 -12.16
C ILE A 68 -7.11 -6.26 -11.46
N ARG A 69 -7.00 -7.39 -12.19
CA ARG A 69 -6.50 -8.66 -11.67
C ARG A 69 -5.16 -8.51 -10.95
N LEU A 70 -5.01 -9.26 -9.86
CA LEU A 70 -3.76 -9.27 -9.08
C LEU A 70 -2.68 -10.05 -9.82
N ARG A 71 -1.48 -9.49 -9.85
CA ARG A 71 -0.24 -10.15 -10.27
C ARG A 71 0.54 -10.65 -9.06
N GLY A 72 1.48 -11.53 -9.27
CA GLY A 72 2.24 -12.17 -8.19
C GLY A 72 2.93 -11.17 -7.27
N ARG A 73 3.50 -10.09 -7.82
CA ARG A 73 4.12 -9.02 -7.02
C ARG A 73 3.15 -8.36 -6.03
N GLU A 74 1.88 -8.23 -6.40
CA GLU A 74 0.84 -7.61 -5.57
C GLU A 74 0.33 -8.59 -4.50
N VAL A 75 0.22 -9.88 -4.83
CA VAL A 75 -0.05 -10.94 -3.83
C VAL A 75 1.06 -10.97 -2.78
N LYS A 76 2.32 -10.91 -3.22
CA LYS A 76 3.49 -10.85 -2.34
C LYS A 76 3.50 -9.57 -1.47
N PHE A 77 3.10 -8.44 -2.03
CA PHE A 77 2.93 -7.19 -1.30
C PHE A 77 1.87 -7.34 -0.21
N PHE A 78 0.68 -7.86 -0.51
CA PHE A 78 -0.38 -8.10 0.48
C PHE A 78 0.10 -8.96 1.65
N ARG A 79 0.76 -10.08 1.36
CA ARG A 79 1.30 -10.96 2.39
C ARG A 79 2.32 -10.25 3.29
N ARG A 80 3.22 -9.45 2.70
CA ARG A 80 4.23 -8.70 3.46
C ARG A 80 3.63 -7.62 4.33
N VAL A 81 2.62 -6.91 3.83
CA VAL A 81 1.90 -5.88 4.59
C VAL A 81 1.17 -6.49 5.79
N LEU A 82 0.73 -7.74 5.69
CA LEU A 82 0.14 -8.49 6.80
C LEU A 82 1.18 -9.14 7.71
N ASP A 83 2.48 -8.97 7.43
CA ASP A 83 3.61 -9.59 8.15
C ASP A 83 3.48 -11.12 8.25
N MET A 84 3.02 -11.77 7.18
CA MET A 84 2.77 -13.21 7.12
C MET A 84 3.83 -13.95 6.31
N THR A 85 4.20 -15.16 6.75
CA THR A 85 4.87 -16.17 5.92
C THR A 85 3.92 -16.69 4.84
N GLN A 86 4.43 -17.39 3.82
CA GLN A 86 3.57 -18.02 2.80
C GLN A 86 2.61 -19.04 3.41
N THR A 87 3.04 -19.76 4.46
CA THR A 87 2.20 -20.73 5.17
C THR A 87 1.06 -20.06 5.93
N GLU A 88 1.36 -19.00 6.69
CA GLU A 88 0.34 -18.25 7.42
C GLU A 88 -0.66 -17.59 6.48
N PHE A 89 -0.18 -17.03 5.36
CA PHE A 89 -1.04 -16.43 4.34
C PHE A 89 -1.93 -17.49 3.67
N ALA A 90 -1.39 -18.67 3.35
CA ALA A 90 -2.18 -19.78 2.83
C ALA A 90 -3.29 -20.18 3.81
N THR A 91 -2.98 -20.29 5.09
CA THR A 91 -3.95 -20.60 6.14
C THR A 91 -5.03 -19.52 6.24
N ALA A 92 -4.63 -18.23 6.27
CA ALA A 92 -5.56 -17.09 6.34
C ALA A 92 -6.49 -17.00 5.11
N MET A 93 -6.02 -17.45 3.95
CA MET A 93 -6.79 -17.50 2.69
C MET A 93 -7.51 -18.84 2.48
N ASN A 94 -7.51 -19.72 3.48
CA ASN A 94 -8.11 -21.07 3.41
C ASN A 94 -7.61 -21.90 2.22
N LEU A 95 -6.30 -21.85 1.96
CA LEU A 95 -5.63 -22.62 0.92
C LEU A 95 -5.02 -23.91 1.51
N ALA A 96 -5.00 -24.96 0.71
CA ALA A 96 -4.51 -26.26 1.16
C ALA A 96 -3.00 -26.29 1.41
N ALA A 97 -2.21 -25.43 0.74
CA ALA A 97 -0.76 -25.48 0.84
C ALA A 97 -0.09 -24.13 0.48
N ALA A 98 1.06 -23.86 1.09
CA ALA A 98 1.89 -22.68 0.85
C ALA A 98 2.43 -22.61 -0.58
N GLU A 99 2.60 -23.76 -1.25
CA GLU A 99 3.02 -23.85 -2.65
C GLU A 99 2.05 -23.10 -3.60
N THR A 100 0.78 -23.04 -3.24
CA THR A 100 -0.20 -22.26 -4.01
C THR A 100 0.12 -20.77 -3.96
N VAL A 101 0.46 -20.24 -2.78
CA VAL A 101 0.88 -18.85 -2.60
C VAL A 101 2.17 -18.59 -3.36
N SER A 102 3.16 -19.49 -3.24
CA SER A 102 4.44 -19.38 -3.96
C SER A 102 4.23 -19.32 -5.48
N ARG A 103 3.33 -20.13 -6.04
CA ARG A 103 3.01 -20.13 -7.47
C ARG A 103 2.33 -18.83 -7.89
N TRP A 104 1.46 -18.27 -7.06
CA TRP A 104 0.83 -16.97 -7.31
C TRP A 104 1.88 -15.86 -7.30
N GLU A 105 2.73 -15.80 -6.27
CA GLU A 105 3.76 -14.74 -6.11
C GLU A 105 4.81 -14.73 -7.22
N ASN A 106 5.03 -15.87 -7.89
CA ASN A 106 5.97 -16.02 -8.99
C ASN A 106 5.29 -16.00 -10.38
N ASP A 107 3.99 -15.67 -10.45
CA ASP A 107 3.19 -15.64 -11.67
C ASP A 107 3.20 -16.95 -12.48
N THR A 108 3.60 -18.09 -11.85
CA THR A 108 3.55 -19.42 -12.49
C THR A 108 2.15 -20.00 -12.57
N ARG A 109 1.22 -19.41 -11.79
CA ARG A 109 -0.20 -19.69 -11.81
C ARG A 109 -0.95 -18.45 -11.37
N GLY A 110 -1.90 -18.00 -12.19
CA GLY A 110 -2.79 -16.90 -11.83
C GLY A 110 -3.71 -17.23 -10.65
N VAL A 111 -4.11 -16.24 -9.90
CA VAL A 111 -5.11 -16.37 -8.83
C VAL A 111 -6.49 -16.58 -9.47
N GLY A 112 -7.16 -17.69 -9.16
CA GLY A 112 -8.53 -17.93 -9.66
C GLY A 112 -9.52 -16.88 -9.11
N GLY A 113 -10.49 -16.46 -9.91
CA GLY A 113 -11.36 -15.32 -9.60
C GLY A 113 -12.03 -15.38 -8.21
N ALA A 114 -12.54 -16.54 -7.79
CA ALA A 114 -13.13 -16.70 -6.44
C ALA A 114 -12.07 -16.56 -5.33
N CYS A 115 -10.90 -17.18 -5.50
CA CYS A 115 -9.78 -17.05 -4.57
C CYS A 115 -9.26 -15.62 -4.50
N GLU A 116 -9.24 -14.91 -5.64
CA GLU A 116 -8.81 -13.52 -5.69
C GLU A 116 -9.76 -12.60 -4.92
N LYS A 117 -11.07 -12.72 -5.10
CA LYS A 117 -12.05 -11.97 -4.34
C LYS A 117 -11.95 -12.24 -2.84
N LEU A 118 -11.76 -13.51 -2.44
CA LEU A 118 -11.56 -13.88 -1.04
C LEU A 118 -10.26 -13.28 -0.48
N THR A 119 -9.16 -13.33 -1.24
CA THR A 119 -7.88 -12.71 -0.85
C THR A 119 -8.05 -11.21 -0.62
N ARG A 120 -8.69 -10.50 -1.55
CA ARG A 120 -8.98 -9.05 -1.44
C ARG A 120 -9.82 -8.74 -0.22
N HIS A 121 -10.89 -9.50 0.01
CA HIS A 121 -11.76 -9.36 1.18
C HIS A 121 -10.99 -9.54 2.48
N ASN A 122 -10.22 -10.63 2.61
CA ASN A 122 -9.47 -10.93 3.82
C ASN A 122 -8.39 -9.88 4.10
N VAL A 123 -7.66 -9.41 3.09
CA VAL A 123 -6.68 -8.32 3.22
C VAL A 123 -7.35 -7.06 3.75
N CYS A 124 -8.46 -6.64 3.15
CA CYS A 124 -9.21 -5.46 3.60
C CYS A 124 -9.75 -5.63 5.03
N ALA A 125 -10.32 -6.79 5.35
CA ALA A 125 -10.88 -7.06 6.68
C ALA A 125 -9.80 -7.02 7.78
N LEU A 126 -8.61 -7.61 7.52
CA LEU A 126 -7.49 -7.62 8.45
C LEU A 126 -6.88 -6.23 8.66
N LEU A 127 -6.83 -5.40 7.61
CA LEU A 127 -6.20 -4.08 7.65
C LEU A 127 -7.16 -2.93 8.00
N SER A 128 -8.47 -3.14 7.99
CA SER A 128 -9.49 -2.08 8.12
C SER A 128 -9.32 -1.22 9.37
N LYS A 129 -8.91 -1.80 10.49
CA LYS A 129 -8.69 -1.07 11.75
C LYS A 129 -7.40 -0.24 11.75
N MET A 130 -6.41 -0.63 10.94
CA MET A 130 -5.11 0.02 10.84
C MET A 130 -5.09 1.13 9.77
N ALA A 131 -5.86 0.96 8.70
CA ALA A 131 -5.96 1.91 7.59
C ALA A 131 -7.22 2.77 7.67
N ARG A 132 -7.45 3.47 8.79
CA ARG A 132 -8.68 4.23 9.06
C ARG A 132 -9.00 5.31 8.03
N GLY A 133 -7.99 5.88 7.36
CA GLY A 133 -8.17 6.85 6.28
C GLY A 133 -8.63 6.24 4.95
N ARG A 134 -8.72 4.90 4.86
CA ARG A 134 -9.19 4.17 3.67
C ARG A 134 -10.25 3.16 4.07
N PRO A 135 -11.51 3.58 4.21
CA PRO A 135 -12.60 2.70 4.61
C PRO A 135 -12.84 1.60 3.59
N TYR A 136 -13.34 0.47 4.08
CA TYR A 136 -13.62 -0.72 3.29
C TYR A 136 -15.09 -1.11 3.42
N ASP A 137 -15.76 -1.29 2.26
CA ASP A 137 -17.09 -1.86 2.15
C ASP A 137 -17.00 -3.24 1.49
N PRO A 138 -17.37 -4.33 2.20
CA PRO A 138 -17.38 -5.68 1.65
C PRO A 138 -18.20 -5.85 0.38
N ALA A 139 -19.27 -5.06 0.20
CA ALA A 139 -20.13 -5.12 -0.96
C ALA A 139 -19.39 -4.74 -2.26
N VAL A 140 -18.35 -3.90 -2.18
CA VAL A 140 -17.52 -3.52 -3.34
C VAL A 140 -16.84 -4.75 -3.92
N ILE A 141 -16.20 -5.58 -3.09
CA ILE A 141 -15.51 -6.79 -3.57
C ILE A 141 -16.51 -7.87 -4.01
N ALA A 142 -17.62 -8.03 -3.29
CA ALA A 142 -18.63 -9.02 -3.66
C ALA A 142 -19.18 -8.78 -5.08
N LYS A 143 -19.44 -7.51 -5.43
CA LYS A 143 -19.95 -7.10 -6.74
C LYS A 143 -18.87 -6.85 -7.79
N MET A 144 -17.60 -6.90 -7.41
CA MET A 144 -16.46 -6.56 -8.28
C MET A 144 -16.42 -7.49 -9.50
N GLU A 145 -16.36 -6.91 -10.69
CA GLU A 145 -16.00 -7.59 -11.91
C GLU A 145 -14.50 -7.45 -12.14
N LEU A 146 -13.77 -8.59 -12.11
CA LEU A 146 -12.31 -8.59 -12.26
C LEU A 146 -11.95 -8.29 -13.72
N VAL A 147 -11.09 -7.30 -13.92
CA VAL A 147 -10.66 -6.82 -15.22
C VAL A 147 -9.30 -7.42 -15.57
N GLU A 148 -9.27 -8.19 -16.68
CA GLU A 148 -8.02 -8.64 -17.28
C GLU A 148 -7.35 -7.48 -18.02
N VAL A 149 -6.05 -7.36 -17.89
CA VAL A 149 -5.25 -6.37 -18.62
C VAL A 149 -4.09 -7.06 -19.34
N ALA A 150 -3.56 -6.43 -20.37
CA ALA A 150 -2.41 -6.94 -21.11
C ALA A 150 -1.21 -7.16 -20.18
N GLU A 151 -0.34 -8.11 -20.53
CA GLU A 151 0.81 -8.49 -19.68
C GLU A 151 1.78 -7.32 -19.45
N ASP A 152 1.94 -6.47 -20.44
CA ASP A 152 2.78 -5.25 -20.42
C ASP A 152 2.09 -4.04 -19.78
N TYR A 153 0.80 -4.14 -19.42
CA TYR A 153 0.11 -3.04 -18.74
C TYR A 153 0.76 -2.71 -17.41
N VAL A 154 1.12 -1.45 -17.24
CA VAL A 154 1.64 -0.91 -15.98
C VAL A 154 0.56 -0.03 -15.36
N PRO A 155 -0.03 -0.44 -14.23
CA PRO A 155 -1.02 0.40 -13.55
C PRO A 155 -0.39 1.73 -13.11
N PRO A 156 -1.13 2.84 -13.23
CA PRO A 156 -0.64 4.12 -12.74
C PRO A 156 -0.41 4.05 -11.21
N PRO A 157 0.55 4.81 -10.67
CA PRO A 157 0.77 4.88 -9.23
C PRO A 157 -0.48 5.34 -8.49
N LEU A 158 -0.80 4.69 -7.37
CA LEU A 158 -1.89 5.11 -6.49
C LEU A 158 -1.51 6.44 -5.81
N LYS A 159 -2.38 7.44 -5.88
CA LYS A 159 -2.14 8.75 -5.27
C LYS A 159 -2.57 8.74 -3.81
N MET A 160 -1.61 8.86 -2.90
CA MET A 160 -1.82 8.77 -1.46
C MET A 160 -1.64 10.13 -0.79
N VAL A 161 -2.56 10.47 0.10
CA VAL A 161 -2.57 11.73 0.85
C VAL A 161 -2.75 11.48 2.35
N ARG A 162 -2.25 12.41 3.18
CA ARG A 162 -2.59 12.41 4.61
C ARG A 162 -3.99 12.97 4.80
N VAL A 163 -4.82 12.23 5.52
CA VAL A 163 -6.18 12.62 5.87
C VAL A 163 -6.34 12.64 7.39
N ARG A 164 -7.10 13.60 7.89
CA ARG A 164 -7.49 13.66 9.30
C ARG A 164 -8.67 12.72 9.50
N VAL A 165 -8.52 11.76 10.39
CA VAL A 165 -9.60 10.87 10.80
C VAL A 165 -10.07 11.29 12.19
N THR A 166 -11.35 11.63 12.30
CA THR A 166 -12.02 11.93 13.56
C THR A 166 -13.06 10.86 13.79
N ASP A 167 -12.81 9.94 14.69
CA ASP A 167 -13.78 8.96 15.13
C ASP A 167 -13.78 8.84 16.67
N ALA A 168 -14.81 8.18 17.22
CA ALA A 168 -14.97 8.04 18.66
C ALA A 168 -13.84 7.25 19.35
N ALA A 169 -13.00 6.56 18.60
CA ALA A 169 -11.94 5.71 19.14
C ALA A 169 -10.57 6.42 19.17
N ALA A 170 -10.27 7.29 18.23
CA ALA A 170 -9.04 8.09 18.23
C ALA A 170 -9.02 9.15 17.12
N ASP A 171 -8.61 10.36 17.48
CA ASP A 171 -8.26 11.41 16.53
C ASP A 171 -6.83 11.23 16.04
N GLY A 172 -6.59 11.36 14.73
CA GLY A 172 -5.24 11.28 14.19
C GLY A 172 -5.16 11.38 12.68
N ASP A 173 -3.94 11.56 12.21
CA ASP A 173 -3.68 11.52 10.78
C ASP A 173 -3.53 10.07 10.32
N SER A 174 -4.13 9.76 9.18
CA SER A 174 -4.04 8.46 8.51
C SER A 174 -3.74 8.66 7.02
N TRP A 175 -3.55 7.59 6.29
CA TRP A 175 -3.40 7.63 4.85
C TRP A 175 -4.72 7.32 4.16
N GLY A 176 -5.03 8.08 3.13
CA GLY A 176 -6.15 7.86 2.24
C GLY A 176 -5.72 7.94 0.79
N GLU A 177 -6.51 7.35 -0.10
CA GLU A 177 -6.32 7.48 -1.54
C GLU A 177 -7.03 8.73 -2.04
N MET A 178 -6.35 9.53 -2.85
CA MET A 178 -6.99 10.63 -3.56
C MET A 178 -7.76 10.05 -4.74
N ALA A 179 -9.09 10.21 -4.73
CA ALA A 179 -9.93 9.82 -5.86
C ALA A 179 -9.39 10.43 -7.16
N ALA A 180 -9.33 9.64 -8.22
CA ALA A 180 -9.09 10.18 -9.55
C ALA A 180 -10.17 11.23 -9.82
N ALA A 181 -9.77 12.43 -10.25
CA ALA A 181 -10.74 13.41 -10.72
C ALA A 181 -11.57 12.74 -11.82
N ALA A 182 -12.90 12.72 -11.65
CA ALA A 182 -13.78 12.25 -12.70
C ALA A 182 -13.52 13.13 -13.93
N ALA A 183 -12.99 12.50 -15.00
CA ALA A 183 -12.72 13.16 -16.27
C ALA A 183 -14.03 13.39 -17.02
#